data_8d02c46d97bfd54f9e70c33d2e6ebcfb
#
_entry.id   8d02c46d97bfd54f9e70c33d2e6ebcfb
#
_cell.length_a   1.000
_cell.length_b   1.000
_cell.length_c   1.000
_cell.angle_alpha   90.00
_cell.angle_beta   90.00
_cell.angle_gamma   90.00
#
_symmetry.space_group_name_H-M   'P 1'
#
loop_
_entity.id
_entity.type
_entity.pdbx_description
1 polymer ?
#
loop_
_entity_poly.entity_id
_entity_poly.type
_entity_poly.pdbx_seq_one_letter_code
_entity_poly.pdbx_strand_id
1 'polypeptide(L)'
;MLTETTRENPQAAIAPATDATQDLATTAPGQLRVIKRNGTVVPYTDDKITVAITKAFLAVEGGTAAASSRIHETVARLTEQVSATFKRRMPSGGTIHIEEIQDQVELALMRSGEQKVARDYVIYRNERSKERASRTAQVPAQAHPSIRVTHLDGSVAPLDLGRMHTIISEACEGLAEIDGELIQSETLKNLYDGVAQSDVSTALVMTARTLVEREPNYSYVTARLLMDNIRAEGLGFLGVAASATHHEMSELYAKALPAYIAKGIEFELLNPVLASFDLEKLGKAINHERDQQFTYLGLQTLYDRYFI
;
A
#
# COMPACT_ATOMS: atom_id res chain seq x y z
N MET A 1 -61.57 -27.00 -43.06
CA MET A 1 -60.28 -26.42 -43.51
C MET A 1 -59.84 -25.40 -42.46
N LEU A 2 -59.01 -25.81 -41.59
CA LEU A 2 -58.48 -25.03 -40.45
C LEU A 2 -57.03 -24.75 -40.77
N THR A 3 -56.65 -23.48 -40.92
CA THR A 3 -55.29 -23.05 -41.09
C THR A 3 -54.76 -22.59 -39.73
N GLU A 4 -53.83 -23.36 -39.17
CA GLU A 4 -53.05 -23.03 -37.99
C GLU A 4 -52.03 -21.95 -38.34
N THR A 5 -52.07 -20.84 -37.58
CA THR A 5 -51.09 -19.78 -37.65
C THR A 5 -50.10 -19.96 -36.48
N THR A 6 -48.97 -20.47 -36.79
CA THR A 6 -47.85 -20.62 -35.87
C THR A 6 -47.28 -19.23 -35.55
N ARG A 7 -47.35 -18.81 -34.30
CA ARG A 7 -46.66 -17.60 -33.80
C ARG A 7 -45.21 -17.98 -33.45
N GLU A 8 -44.28 -17.49 -34.21
CA GLU A 8 -42.87 -17.45 -33.88
C GLU A 8 -42.60 -16.45 -32.76
N ASN A 9 -41.96 -16.94 -31.71
CA ASN A 9 -41.50 -16.16 -30.62
C ASN A 9 -40.02 -15.77 -30.88
N PRO A 10 -39.61 -14.46 -30.95
CA PRO A 10 -38.23 -14.11 -31.12
C PRO A 10 -37.51 -14.29 -29.81
N GLN A 11 -36.73 -15.37 -29.72
CA GLN A 11 -35.75 -15.57 -28.67
C GLN A 11 -34.66 -14.50 -28.78
N ALA A 12 -34.66 -13.58 -27.82
CA ALA A 12 -33.58 -12.62 -27.65
C ALA A 12 -32.28 -13.40 -27.33
N ALA A 13 -31.32 -13.30 -28.22
CA ALA A 13 -29.99 -13.83 -28.05
C ALA A 13 -29.32 -13.08 -26.89
N ILE A 14 -29.13 -13.74 -25.76
CA ILE A 14 -28.28 -13.30 -24.68
C ILE A 14 -26.85 -13.42 -25.19
N ALA A 15 -26.21 -12.27 -25.45
CA ALA A 15 -24.77 -12.23 -25.70
C ALA A 15 -24.04 -12.75 -24.46
N PRO A 16 -23.03 -13.60 -24.60
CA PRO A 16 -22.24 -14.05 -23.45
C PRO A 16 -21.53 -12.86 -22.85
N ALA A 17 -21.74 -12.63 -21.56
CA ALA A 17 -20.94 -11.73 -20.74
C ALA A 17 -19.47 -12.16 -20.89
N THR A 18 -18.65 -11.29 -21.44
CA THR A 18 -17.21 -11.46 -21.50
C THR A 18 -16.70 -11.43 -20.09
N ASP A 19 -16.42 -12.60 -19.57
CA ASP A 19 -15.75 -12.83 -18.31
C ASP A 19 -14.37 -12.22 -18.41
N ALA A 20 -14.20 -11.03 -17.80
CA ALA A 20 -12.90 -10.39 -17.66
C ALA A 20 -12.12 -11.05 -16.51
N THR A 21 -11.91 -12.35 -16.63
CA THR A 21 -10.81 -13.00 -15.95
C THR A 21 -9.54 -12.40 -16.51
N GLN A 22 -8.95 -11.45 -15.76
CA GLN A 22 -7.61 -10.98 -16.03
C GLN A 22 -6.70 -12.21 -15.96
N ASP A 23 -6.35 -12.69 -17.14
CA ASP A 23 -5.31 -13.67 -17.36
C ASP A 23 -4.04 -13.20 -16.62
N LEU A 24 -3.76 -13.81 -15.48
CA LEU A 24 -2.42 -13.90 -14.92
C LEU A 24 -1.61 -14.79 -15.87
N ALA A 25 -1.52 -14.40 -17.13
CA ALA A 25 -0.73 -15.10 -18.12
C ALA A 25 0.70 -15.15 -17.59
N THR A 26 1.13 -16.34 -17.23
CA THR A 26 2.52 -16.67 -16.93
C THR A 26 3.40 -15.98 -17.97
N THR A 27 4.31 -15.12 -17.49
CA THR A 27 5.20 -14.37 -18.38
C THR A 27 5.98 -15.36 -19.19
N ALA A 28 5.85 -15.32 -20.53
CA ALA A 28 6.65 -16.19 -21.39
C ALA A 28 8.15 -15.95 -21.10
N PRO A 29 8.99 -16.98 -21.07
CA PRO A 29 10.39 -16.83 -20.77
C PRO A 29 11.03 -15.75 -21.66
N GLY A 30 11.72 -14.77 -21.05
CA GLY A 30 12.37 -13.66 -21.74
C GLY A 30 11.49 -12.42 -21.99
N GLN A 31 10.21 -12.40 -21.64
CA GLN A 31 9.36 -11.21 -21.78
C GLN A 31 9.43 -10.30 -20.56
N LEU A 32 9.62 -9.01 -20.81
CA LEU A 32 9.53 -7.95 -19.79
C LEU A 32 8.13 -7.35 -19.78
N ARG A 33 7.62 -7.05 -18.58
CA ARG A 33 6.35 -6.37 -18.35
C ARG A 33 6.56 -5.14 -17.48
N VAL A 34 5.65 -4.18 -17.55
CA VAL A 34 5.71 -2.94 -16.79
C VAL A 34 4.49 -2.84 -15.90
N ILE A 35 4.70 -2.66 -14.60
CA ILE A 35 3.65 -2.27 -13.67
C ILE A 35 3.49 -0.76 -13.76
N LYS A 36 2.32 -0.31 -14.19
CA LYS A 36 1.94 1.10 -14.13
C LYS A 36 1.64 1.51 -12.68
N ARG A 37 1.61 2.83 -12.41
CA ARG A 37 1.25 3.40 -11.10
C ARG A 37 -0.13 2.99 -10.57
N ASN A 38 -1.05 2.64 -11.46
CA ASN A 38 -2.38 2.13 -11.09
C ASN A 38 -2.43 0.60 -10.92
N GLY A 39 -1.28 -0.06 -10.79
CA GLY A 39 -1.19 -1.51 -10.63
C GLY A 39 -1.37 -2.33 -11.93
N THR A 40 -1.80 -1.71 -13.03
CA THR A 40 -2.00 -2.43 -14.30
C THR A 40 -0.68 -2.90 -14.89
N VAL A 41 -0.58 -4.18 -15.23
CA VAL A 41 0.58 -4.77 -15.89
C VAL A 41 0.39 -4.72 -17.40
N VAL A 42 1.38 -4.18 -18.12
CA VAL A 42 1.39 -4.07 -19.59
C VAL A 42 2.71 -4.60 -20.14
N PRO A 43 2.75 -5.03 -21.41
CA PRO A 43 4.01 -5.40 -22.07
C PRO A 43 4.99 -4.22 -22.07
N TYR A 44 6.27 -4.53 -21.88
CA TYR A 44 7.35 -3.57 -22.01
C TYR A 44 7.56 -3.25 -23.51
N THR A 45 7.66 -1.95 -23.84
CA THR A 45 7.93 -1.49 -25.21
C THR A 45 8.94 -0.35 -25.18
N ASP A 46 9.95 -0.42 -26.03
CA ASP A 46 11.00 0.59 -26.17
C ASP A 46 10.45 1.92 -26.69
N ASP A 47 9.36 1.89 -27.47
CA ASP A 47 8.72 3.09 -28.05
C ASP A 47 8.32 4.12 -27.01
N LYS A 48 7.84 3.69 -25.85
CA LYS A 48 7.41 4.61 -24.77
C LYS A 48 8.60 5.34 -24.16
N ILE A 49 9.75 4.69 -24.09
CA ILE A 49 11.00 5.28 -23.62
C ILE A 49 11.49 6.29 -24.65
N THR A 50 11.51 5.89 -25.93
CA THR A 50 11.86 6.76 -27.06
C THR A 50 11.04 8.04 -27.03
N VAL A 51 9.71 7.93 -26.92
CA VAL A 51 8.80 9.10 -26.86
C VAL A 51 9.08 9.97 -25.63
N ALA A 52 9.37 9.38 -24.48
CA ALA A 52 9.65 10.14 -23.25
C ALA A 52 10.96 10.93 -23.37
N ILE A 53 12.04 10.32 -23.89
CA ILE A 53 13.32 10.96 -24.09
C ILE A 53 13.21 12.06 -25.19
N THR A 54 12.51 11.77 -26.30
CA THR A 54 12.29 12.75 -27.37
C THR A 54 11.58 13.99 -26.85
N LYS A 55 10.53 13.82 -26.03
CA LYS A 55 9.82 14.95 -25.42
C LYS A 55 10.72 15.79 -24.51
N ALA A 56 11.64 15.16 -23.78
CA ALA A 56 12.59 15.88 -22.95
C ALA A 56 13.55 16.74 -23.81
N PHE A 57 14.07 16.21 -24.92
CA PHE A 57 14.87 17.00 -25.85
C PHE A 57 14.09 18.14 -26.50
N LEU A 58 12.85 17.91 -26.90
CA LEU A 58 11.98 18.94 -27.49
C LEU A 58 11.67 20.08 -26.51
N ALA A 59 11.54 19.77 -25.21
CA ALA A 59 11.33 20.78 -24.19
C ALA A 59 12.53 21.71 -24.01
N VAL A 60 13.75 21.21 -24.17
CA VAL A 60 14.99 21.97 -23.98
C VAL A 60 15.46 22.67 -25.24
N GLU A 61 15.45 21.99 -26.39
CA GLU A 61 16.01 22.47 -27.66
C GLU A 61 14.96 23.08 -28.62
N GLY A 62 13.67 22.98 -28.25
CA GLY A 62 12.56 23.56 -29.03
C GLY A 62 12.15 22.69 -30.23
N GLY A 63 11.16 23.19 -31.00
CA GLY A 63 10.54 22.43 -32.11
C GLY A 63 11.50 22.02 -33.24
N THR A 64 12.61 22.70 -33.43
CA THR A 64 13.65 22.36 -34.43
C THR A 64 14.40 21.08 -34.07
N ALA A 65 14.37 20.67 -32.82
CA ALA A 65 14.95 19.42 -32.31
C ALA A 65 14.32 18.17 -32.97
N ALA A 66 13.05 18.26 -33.38
CA ALA A 66 12.35 17.16 -34.02
C ALA A 66 12.93 16.76 -35.39
N ALA A 67 13.63 17.67 -36.06
CA ALA A 67 14.28 17.43 -37.36
C ALA A 67 15.79 17.12 -37.26
N SER A 68 16.36 17.10 -36.05
CA SER A 68 17.78 16.92 -35.83
C SER A 68 18.18 15.44 -35.82
N SER A 69 18.99 15.01 -36.81
CA SER A 69 19.55 13.65 -36.87
C SER A 69 20.32 13.31 -35.60
N ARG A 70 21.09 14.28 -35.05
CA ARG A 70 21.85 14.12 -33.78
C ARG A 70 20.95 13.71 -32.63
N ILE A 71 19.76 14.34 -32.53
CA ILE A 71 18.82 14.04 -31.46
C ILE A 71 18.21 12.64 -31.65
N HIS A 72 17.82 12.31 -32.89
CA HIS A 72 17.28 10.99 -33.20
C HIS A 72 18.27 9.87 -32.87
N GLU A 73 19.54 10.03 -33.22
CA GLU A 73 20.61 9.07 -32.91
C GLU A 73 20.85 8.97 -31.39
N THR A 74 20.86 10.10 -30.70
CA THR A 74 21.05 10.14 -29.25
C THR A 74 19.87 9.45 -28.54
N VAL A 75 18.63 9.74 -28.94
CA VAL A 75 17.42 9.11 -28.38
C VAL A 75 17.43 7.61 -28.60
N ALA A 76 17.76 7.16 -29.83
CA ALA A 76 17.82 5.73 -30.14
C ALA A 76 18.87 5.02 -29.26
N ARG A 77 20.09 5.58 -29.18
CA ARG A 77 21.16 5.04 -28.34
C ARG A 77 20.80 4.99 -26.85
N LEU A 78 20.16 6.04 -26.32
CA LEU A 78 19.75 6.07 -24.92
C LEU A 78 18.61 5.08 -24.63
N THR A 79 17.65 4.95 -25.54
CA THR A 79 16.57 3.96 -25.43
C THR A 79 17.14 2.54 -25.40
N GLU A 80 18.07 2.23 -26.31
CA GLU A 80 18.71 0.93 -26.34
C GLU A 80 19.52 0.65 -25.06
N GLN A 81 20.24 1.65 -24.55
CA GLN A 81 21.01 1.53 -23.31
C GLN A 81 20.12 1.23 -22.10
N VAL A 82 18.97 1.90 -21.96
CA VAL A 82 18.00 1.66 -20.90
C VAL A 82 17.43 0.26 -21.04
N SER A 83 16.99 -0.13 -22.21
CA SER A 83 16.41 -1.45 -22.49
C SER A 83 17.39 -2.58 -22.27
N ALA A 84 18.65 -2.41 -22.71
CA ALA A 84 19.72 -3.39 -22.48
C ALA A 84 20.02 -3.58 -20.99
N THR A 85 19.87 -2.54 -20.18
CA THR A 85 20.05 -2.64 -18.72
C THR A 85 19.01 -3.57 -18.09
N PHE A 86 17.75 -3.44 -18.46
CA PHE A 86 16.68 -4.32 -17.95
C PHE A 86 16.79 -5.74 -18.50
N LYS A 87 17.05 -5.91 -19.81
CA LYS A 87 17.24 -7.24 -20.41
C LYS A 87 18.41 -8.00 -19.76
N ARG A 88 19.48 -7.31 -19.38
CA ARG A 88 20.64 -7.91 -18.70
C ARG A 88 20.34 -8.28 -17.24
N ARG A 89 19.53 -7.46 -16.52
CA ARG A 89 19.14 -7.76 -15.14
C ARG A 89 18.13 -8.90 -15.04
N MET A 90 17.29 -9.06 -16.07
CA MET A 90 16.21 -10.04 -16.11
C MET A 90 16.22 -10.86 -17.41
N PRO A 91 17.22 -11.71 -17.60
CA PRO A 91 17.37 -12.50 -18.83
C PRO A 91 16.23 -13.50 -19.04
N SER A 92 15.61 -13.96 -17.96
CA SER A 92 14.47 -14.89 -18.01
C SER A 92 13.11 -14.17 -18.12
N GLY A 93 13.11 -12.84 -18.30
CA GLY A 93 11.91 -12.02 -18.23
C GLY A 93 11.57 -11.61 -16.80
N GLY A 94 10.61 -10.70 -16.66
CA GLY A 94 10.20 -10.21 -15.35
C GLY A 94 9.33 -8.98 -15.45
N THR A 95 8.99 -8.42 -14.28
CA THR A 95 8.14 -7.25 -14.18
C THR A 95 8.92 -6.09 -13.58
N ILE A 96 8.84 -4.92 -14.23
CA ILE A 96 9.56 -3.69 -13.88
C ILE A 96 8.52 -2.63 -13.48
N HIS A 97 8.76 -1.90 -12.41
CA HIS A 97 7.92 -0.76 -12.07
C HIS A 97 8.21 0.44 -12.96
N ILE A 98 7.17 1.20 -13.35
CA ILE A 98 7.31 2.37 -14.24
C ILE A 98 8.30 3.41 -13.68
N GLU A 99 8.38 3.57 -12.37
CA GLU A 99 9.31 4.50 -11.72
C GLU A 99 10.77 4.09 -11.96
N GLU A 100 11.06 2.79 -11.89
CA GLU A 100 12.39 2.25 -12.14
C GLU A 100 12.87 2.51 -13.57
N ILE A 101 11.93 2.47 -14.54
CA ILE A 101 12.21 2.84 -15.92
C ILE A 101 12.56 4.33 -16.01
N GLN A 102 11.81 5.19 -15.31
CA GLN A 102 12.05 6.63 -15.30
C GLN A 102 13.41 6.98 -14.67
N ASP A 103 13.79 6.31 -13.59
CA ASP A 103 15.08 6.49 -12.93
C ASP A 103 16.24 6.07 -13.85
N GLN A 104 16.07 4.99 -14.60
CA GLN A 104 17.08 4.56 -15.58
C GLN A 104 17.20 5.52 -16.78
N VAL A 105 16.09 6.13 -17.22
CA VAL A 105 16.10 7.18 -18.26
C VAL A 105 16.88 8.40 -17.78
N GLU A 106 16.60 8.86 -16.56
CA GLU A 106 17.30 9.98 -15.92
C GLU A 106 18.82 9.71 -15.84
N LEU A 107 19.19 8.55 -15.33
CA LEU A 107 20.59 8.11 -15.23
C LEU A 107 21.29 8.05 -16.61
N ALA A 108 20.58 7.56 -17.64
CA ALA A 108 21.12 7.48 -18.99
C ALA A 108 21.36 8.89 -19.58
N LEU A 109 20.41 9.82 -19.38
CA LEU A 109 20.56 11.23 -19.79
C LEU A 109 21.74 11.91 -19.08
N MET A 110 21.89 11.73 -17.77
CA MET A 110 23.00 12.29 -17.00
C MET A 110 24.36 11.75 -17.48
N ARG A 111 24.47 10.44 -17.69
CA ARG A 111 25.71 9.78 -18.12
C ARG A 111 26.10 10.12 -19.54
N SER A 112 25.15 10.45 -20.39
CA SER A 112 25.43 10.84 -21.79
C SER A 112 25.93 12.29 -21.93
N GLY A 113 25.98 13.05 -20.83
CA GLY A 113 26.37 14.46 -20.85
C GLY A 113 25.20 15.43 -21.13
N GLU A 114 24.00 14.92 -21.34
CA GLU A 114 22.80 15.72 -21.64
C GLU A 114 22.18 16.27 -20.34
N GLN A 115 22.99 16.98 -19.55
CA GLN A 115 22.61 17.43 -18.20
C GLN A 115 21.40 18.37 -18.17
N LYS A 116 21.26 19.24 -19.18
CA LYS A 116 20.11 20.15 -19.29
C LYS A 116 18.83 19.36 -19.53
N VAL A 117 18.89 18.38 -20.45
CA VAL A 117 17.75 17.51 -20.77
C VAL A 117 17.37 16.63 -19.58
N ALA A 118 18.37 16.08 -18.86
CA ALA A 118 18.15 15.31 -17.64
C ALA A 118 17.45 16.15 -16.57
N ARG A 119 17.90 17.38 -16.33
CA ARG A 119 17.30 18.31 -15.35
C ARG A 119 15.84 18.62 -15.70
N ASP A 120 15.57 18.96 -16.94
CA ASP A 120 14.21 19.30 -17.37
C ASP A 120 13.30 18.06 -17.34
N TYR A 121 13.83 16.87 -17.63
CA TYR A 121 13.11 15.62 -17.47
C TYR A 121 12.66 15.38 -16.02
N VAL A 122 13.55 15.63 -15.04
CA VAL A 122 13.24 15.51 -13.60
C VAL A 122 12.18 16.54 -13.17
N ILE A 123 12.34 17.79 -13.61
CA ILE A 123 11.38 18.86 -13.31
C ILE A 123 10.00 18.50 -13.86
N TYR A 124 9.93 18.12 -15.15
CA TYR A 124 8.69 17.69 -15.79
C TYR A 124 8.03 16.50 -15.07
N ARG A 125 8.83 15.50 -14.69
CA ARG A 125 8.37 14.34 -13.91
C ARG A 125 7.74 14.77 -12.58
N ASN A 126 8.40 15.69 -11.86
CA ASN A 126 7.93 16.24 -10.59
C ASN A 126 6.64 17.07 -10.75
N GLU A 127 6.58 17.94 -11.76
CA GLU A 127 5.39 18.73 -12.06
C GLU A 127 4.21 17.84 -12.40
N ARG A 128 4.41 16.84 -13.25
CA ARG A 128 3.37 15.85 -13.58
C ARG A 128 2.95 15.00 -12.37
N SER A 129 3.85 14.77 -11.42
CA SER A 129 3.50 14.11 -10.16
C SER A 129 2.63 15.02 -9.29
N LYS A 130 3.00 16.29 -9.15
CA LYS A 130 2.21 17.31 -8.45
C LYS A 130 0.84 17.57 -9.11
N GLU A 131 0.79 17.69 -10.44
CA GLU A 131 -0.47 17.85 -11.18
C GLU A 131 -1.42 16.65 -10.98
N ARG A 132 -0.88 15.43 -10.91
CA ARG A 132 -1.70 14.24 -10.61
C ARG A 132 -2.19 14.25 -9.18
N ALA A 133 -1.33 14.57 -8.21
CA ALA A 133 -1.70 14.72 -6.82
C ALA A 133 -2.79 15.79 -6.64
N SER A 134 -2.65 16.95 -7.30
CA SER A 134 -3.66 18.02 -7.24
C SER A 134 -4.96 17.66 -7.98
N ARG A 135 -4.91 16.91 -9.09
CA ARG A 135 -6.11 16.39 -9.76
C ARG A 135 -6.82 15.34 -8.91
N THR A 136 -6.07 14.50 -8.20
CA THR A 136 -6.64 13.54 -7.25
C THR A 136 -7.28 14.26 -6.06
N ALA A 137 -6.75 15.40 -5.64
CA ALA A 137 -7.33 16.25 -4.59
C ALA A 137 -8.53 17.10 -5.07
N GLN A 138 -8.66 17.37 -6.38
CA GLN A 138 -9.77 18.16 -6.97
C GLN A 138 -10.90 17.31 -7.56
N VAL A 139 -10.74 16.01 -7.68
CA VAL A 139 -11.87 15.13 -7.95
C VAL A 139 -12.67 15.06 -6.66
N PRO A 140 -13.92 15.57 -6.62
CA PRO A 140 -14.79 15.32 -5.47
C PRO A 140 -14.79 13.80 -5.30
N ALA A 141 -14.63 13.35 -4.05
CA ALA A 141 -14.51 11.95 -3.68
C ALA A 141 -15.42 11.09 -4.56
N GLN A 142 -14.93 10.71 -5.74
CA GLN A 142 -15.50 9.61 -6.47
C GLN A 142 -15.33 8.45 -5.52
N ALA A 143 -16.46 7.94 -5.06
CA ALA A 143 -16.56 6.81 -4.20
C ALA A 143 -15.46 5.83 -4.61
N HIS A 144 -14.41 5.73 -3.81
CA HIS A 144 -13.52 4.58 -3.91
C HIS A 144 -14.48 3.40 -3.95
N PRO A 145 -14.39 2.47 -4.93
CA PRO A 145 -15.21 1.29 -4.88
C PRO A 145 -15.15 0.83 -3.44
N SER A 146 -16.28 0.74 -2.78
CA SER A 146 -16.33 0.50 -1.34
C SER A 146 -15.66 -0.84 -1.10
N ILE A 147 -14.36 -0.80 -0.75
CA ILE A 147 -13.59 -2.00 -0.43
C ILE A 147 -14.35 -2.68 0.69
N ARG A 148 -14.78 -3.90 0.46
CA ARG A 148 -15.42 -4.71 1.49
C ARG A 148 -14.36 -5.52 2.20
N VAL A 149 -14.56 -5.72 3.49
CA VAL A 149 -13.66 -6.46 4.36
C VAL A 149 -14.40 -7.67 4.89
N THR A 150 -13.72 -8.81 4.90
CA THR A 150 -14.22 -10.06 5.47
C THR A 150 -13.73 -10.18 6.91
N HIS A 151 -14.65 -10.25 7.86
CA HIS A 151 -14.36 -10.46 9.28
C HIS A 151 -14.11 -11.93 9.59
N LEU A 152 -13.56 -12.23 10.78
CA LEU A 152 -13.27 -13.60 11.24
C LEU A 152 -14.51 -14.50 11.32
N ASP A 153 -15.69 -13.91 11.54
CA ASP A 153 -16.97 -14.61 11.57
C ASP A 153 -17.54 -14.88 10.15
N GLY A 154 -16.82 -14.51 9.10
CA GLY A 154 -17.24 -14.63 7.71
C GLY A 154 -18.20 -13.53 7.24
N SER A 155 -18.57 -12.57 8.09
CA SER A 155 -19.36 -11.41 7.68
C SER A 155 -18.54 -10.47 6.79
N VAL A 156 -19.23 -9.81 5.85
CA VAL A 156 -18.60 -8.86 4.92
C VAL A 156 -19.21 -7.49 5.16
N ALA A 157 -18.36 -6.51 5.47
CA ALA A 157 -18.75 -5.12 5.71
C ALA A 157 -17.89 -4.16 4.89
N PRO A 158 -18.34 -2.93 4.62
CA PRO A 158 -17.48 -1.89 4.06
C PRO A 158 -16.28 -1.63 4.97
N LEU A 159 -15.10 -1.37 4.37
CA LEU A 159 -13.91 -0.95 5.10
C LEU A 159 -14.21 0.31 5.91
N ASP A 160 -13.96 0.27 7.21
CA ASP A 160 -14.10 1.43 8.09
C ASP A 160 -12.89 2.39 7.92
N LEU A 161 -13.07 3.34 7.00
CA LEU A 161 -12.06 4.38 6.74
C LEU A 161 -11.91 5.35 7.93
N GLY A 162 -12.99 5.53 8.72
CA GLY A 162 -12.95 6.37 9.91
C GLY A 162 -12.02 5.79 10.97
N ARG A 163 -12.19 4.51 11.30
CA ARG A 163 -11.27 3.80 12.20
C ARG A 163 -9.85 3.79 11.66
N MET A 164 -9.66 3.50 10.37
CA MET A 164 -8.33 3.52 9.75
C MET A 164 -7.65 4.88 9.91
N HIS A 165 -8.38 5.97 9.67
CA HIS A 165 -7.87 7.33 9.86
C HIS A 165 -7.50 7.60 11.32
N THR A 166 -8.35 7.18 12.27
CA THR A 166 -8.11 7.37 13.71
C THR A 166 -6.83 6.68 14.16
N ILE A 167 -6.64 5.39 13.84
CA ILE A 167 -5.45 4.64 14.26
C ILE A 167 -4.16 5.17 13.62
N ILE A 168 -4.22 5.64 12.37
CA ILE A 168 -3.07 6.28 11.70
C ILE A 168 -2.77 7.63 12.38
N SER A 169 -3.79 8.43 12.66
CA SER A 169 -3.61 9.74 13.32
C SER A 169 -2.98 9.60 14.69
N GLU A 170 -3.50 8.69 15.54
CA GLU A 170 -2.92 8.39 16.85
C GLU A 170 -1.48 7.83 16.75
N ALA A 171 -1.21 6.99 15.73
CA ALA A 171 0.13 6.47 15.51
C ALA A 171 1.14 7.55 15.12
N CYS A 172 0.72 8.61 14.45
CA CYS A 172 1.57 9.74 14.03
C CYS A 172 1.71 10.81 15.12
N GLU A 173 0.92 10.77 16.17
CA GLU A 173 0.87 11.83 17.19
C GLU A 173 2.22 12.05 17.88
N GLY A 174 2.60 13.34 17.99
CA GLY A 174 3.85 13.75 18.64
C GLY A 174 5.14 13.42 17.85
N LEU A 175 5.04 12.95 16.60
CA LEU A 175 6.19 12.67 15.75
C LEU A 175 6.31 13.76 14.65
N ALA A 176 7.55 14.23 14.43
CA ALA A 176 7.85 15.19 13.37
C ALA A 176 8.09 14.47 12.02
N GLU A 177 7.86 15.19 10.93
CA GLU A 177 8.17 14.76 9.55
C GLU A 177 7.44 13.50 9.09
N ILE A 178 6.27 13.23 9.66
CA ILE A 178 5.42 12.08 9.34
C ILE A 178 4.20 12.54 8.56
N ASP A 179 3.86 11.78 7.51
CA ASP A 179 2.68 11.97 6.67
C ASP A 179 1.72 10.77 6.82
N GLY A 180 0.68 10.92 7.63
CA GLY A 180 -0.35 9.90 7.84
C GLY A 180 -1.24 9.68 6.61
N GLU A 181 -1.49 10.73 5.80
CA GLU A 181 -2.29 10.61 4.56
C GLU A 181 -1.56 9.74 3.53
N LEU A 182 -0.23 9.84 3.49
CA LEU A 182 0.60 8.99 2.65
C LEU A 182 0.44 7.51 3.04
N ILE A 183 0.48 7.19 4.33
CA ILE A 183 0.26 5.82 4.82
C ILE A 183 -1.12 5.31 4.38
N GLN A 184 -2.16 6.09 4.63
CA GLN A 184 -3.53 5.71 4.27
C GLN A 184 -3.69 5.48 2.77
N SER A 185 -3.21 6.42 1.94
CA SER A 185 -3.35 6.34 0.49
C SER A 185 -2.58 5.18 -0.12
N GLU A 186 -1.36 4.91 0.34
CA GLU A 186 -0.55 3.79 -0.13
C GLU A 186 -1.13 2.44 0.33
N THR A 187 -1.67 2.38 1.56
CA THR A 187 -2.35 1.17 2.04
C THR A 187 -3.57 0.86 1.20
N LEU A 188 -4.45 1.84 0.94
CA LEU A 188 -5.65 1.64 0.13
C LEU A 188 -5.37 1.15 -1.30
N LYS A 189 -4.22 1.52 -1.88
CA LYS A 189 -3.80 1.03 -3.21
C LYS A 189 -3.45 -0.46 -3.22
N ASN A 190 -3.08 -1.00 -2.08
CA ASN A 190 -2.67 -2.39 -1.92
C ASN A 190 -3.81 -3.32 -1.47
N LEU A 191 -4.97 -2.75 -1.10
CA LEU A 191 -6.14 -3.53 -0.70
C LEU A 191 -7.01 -3.90 -1.92
N TYR A 192 -7.66 -5.05 -1.84
CA TYR A 192 -8.64 -5.54 -2.82
C TYR A 192 -10.00 -5.77 -2.15
N ASP A 193 -11.06 -5.83 -2.95
CA ASP A 193 -12.41 -6.05 -2.44
C ASP A 193 -12.55 -7.48 -1.87
N GLY A 194 -13.07 -7.61 -0.66
CA GLY A 194 -13.18 -8.87 0.07
C GLY A 194 -11.94 -9.25 0.90
N VAL A 195 -10.96 -8.35 1.04
CA VAL A 195 -9.75 -8.56 1.85
C VAL A 195 -10.11 -8.92 3.31
N ALA A 196 -9.32 -9.79 3.94
CA ALA A 196 -9.53 -10.10 5.36
C ALA A 196 -9.17 -8.90 6.25
N GLN A 197 -9.90 -8.73 7.36
CA GLN A 197 -9.64 -7.63 8.32
C GLN A 197 -8.20 -7.67 8.86
N SER A 198 -7.66 -8.86 9.11
CA SER A 198 -6.27 -9.06 9.52
C SER A 198 -5.26 -8.57 8.49
N ASP A 199 -5.60 -8.75 7.19
CA ASP A 199 -4.70 -8.34 6.10
C ASP A 199 -4.71 -6.82 5.92
N VAL A 200 -5.83 -6.14 6.21
CA VAL A 200 -5.89 -4.66 6.26
C VAL A 200 -4.91 -4.12 7.30
N SER A 201 -4.96 -4.68 8.50
CA SER A 201 -4.06 -4.30 9.60
C SER A 201 -2.59 -4.59 9.26
N THR A 202 -2.31 -5.74 8.66
CA THR A 202 -0.98 -6.11 8.19
C THR A 202 -0.50 -5.16 7.09
N ALA A 203 -1.37 -4.78 6.15
CA ALA A 203 -1.03 -3.85 5.08
C ALA A 203 -0.66 -2.47 5.61
N LEU A 204 -1.34 -1.96 6.65
CA LEU A 204 -0.99 -0.71 7.32
C LEU A 204 0.42 -0.75 7.92
N VAL A 205 0.73 -1.80 8.68
CA VAL A 205 2.05 -2.00 9.28
C VAL A 205 3.14 -2.09 8.21
N MET A 206 2.90 -2.87 7.15
CA MET A 206 3.87 -3.04 6.07
C MET A 206 4.08 -1.76 5.27
N THR A 207 3.02 -0.99 5.00
CA THR A 207 3.14 0.31 4.33
C THR A 207 3.99 1.28 5.14
N ALA A 208 3.70 1.46 6.43
CA ALA A 208 4.47 2.34 7.30
C ALA A 208 5.94 1.90 7.40
N ARG A 209 6.18 0.58 7.47
CA ARG A 209 7.54 0.01 7.51
C ARG A 209 8.38 0.39 6.29
N THR A 210 7.81 0.44 5.10
CA THR A 210 8.55 0.82 3.88
C THR A 210 9.04 2.28 3.91
N LEU A 211 8.41 3.12 4.72
CA LEU A 211 8.76 4.54 4.84
C LEU A 211 9.90 4.80 5.84
N VAL A 212 10.30 3.81 6.64
CA VAL A 212 11.39 3.93 7.64
C VAL A 212 12.72 4.34 6.99
N GLU A 213 12.98 3.91 5.75
CA GLU A 213 14.19 4.29 5.02
C GLU A 213 14.22 5.78 4.64
N ARG A 214 13.04 6.42 4.53
CA ARG A 214 12.92 7.85 4.22
C ARG A 214 13.01 8.72 5.46
N GLU A 215 12.33 8.32 6.53
CA GLU A 215 12.26 9.01 7.81
C GLU A 215 12.24 7.98 8.96
N PRO A 216 13.27 7.95 9.83
CA PRO A 216 13.37 6.98 10.93
C PRO A 216 12.17 6.98 11.90
N ASN A 217 11.46 8.12 12.05
CA ASN A 217 10.30 8.22 12.91
C ASN A 217 9.14 7.30 12.49
N TYR A 218 9.10 6.87 11.22
CA TYR A 218 8.15 5.83 10.79
C TYR A 218 8.36 4.50 11.52
N SER A 219 9.52 4.26 12.17
CA SER A 219 9.71 3.09 13.02
C SER A 219 8.79 3.10 14.23
N TYR A 220 8.52 4.28 14.81
CA TYR A 220 7.54 4.43 15.88
C TYR A 220 6.11 4.30 15.37
N VAL A 221 5.80 4.93 14.23
CA VAL A 221 4.47 4.78 13.60
C VAL A 221 4.16 3.31 13.33
N THR A 222 5.11 2.58 12.74
CA THR A 222 4.96 1.15 12.44
C THR A 222 4.74 0.32 13.71
N ALA A 223 5.46 0.63 14.80
CA ALA A 223 5.26 -0.01 16.09
C ALA A 223 3.87 0.26 16.67
N ARG A 224 3.39 1.49 16.59
CA ARG A 224 2.08 1.90 17.11
C ARG A 224 0.93 1.26 16.32
N LEU A 225 1.07 1.11 15.00
CA LEU A 225 0.14 0.35 14.16
C LEU A 225 0.15 -1.15 14.48
N LEU A 226 1.34 -1.73 14.75
CA LEU A 226 1.45 -3.12 15.22
C LEU A 226 0.81 -3.28 16.61
N MET A 227 0.96 -2.30 17.49
CA MET A 227 0.33 -2.29 18.82
C MET A 227 -1.21 -2.32 18.73
N ASP A 228 -1.81 -1.70 17.71
CA ASP A 228 -3.26 -1.79 17.50
C ASP A 228 -3.70 -3.24 17.24
N ASN A 229 -2.93 -4.00 16.48
CA ASN A 229 -3.18 -5.43 16.24
C ASN A 229 -3.04 -6.24 17.52
N ILE A 230 -1.98 -6.01 18.30
CA ILE A 230 -1.73 -6.70 19.57
C ILE A 230 -2.85 -6.39 20.57
N ARG A 231 -3.33 -5.15 20.63
CA ARG A 231 -4.47 -4.77 21.47
C ARG A 231 -5.74 -5.51 21.08
N ALA A 232 -6.05 -5.59 19.78
CA ALA A 232 -7.22 -6.30 19.29
C ALA A 232 -7.17 -7.80 19.65
N GLU A 233 -6.02 -8.44 19.45
CA GLU A 233 -5.80 -9.84 19.85
C GLU A 233 -5.94 -10.04 21.36
N GLY A 234 -5.20 -9.25 22.14
CA GLY A 234 -5.18 -9.39 23.60
C GLY A 234 -6.53 -9.09 24.24
N LEU A 235 -7.17 -7.98 23.89
CA LEU A 235 -8.48 -7.60 24.45
C LEU A 235 -9.59 -8.55 24.02
N GLY A 236 -9.54 -9.02 22.77
CA GLY A 236 -10.46 -10.03 22.24
C GLY A 236 -10.33 -11.35 22.97
N PHE A 237 -9.11 -11.83 23.20
CA PHE A 237 -8.84 -13.05 23.98
C PHE A 237 -9.31 -12.94 25.42
N LEU A 238 -9.14 -11.77 26.03
CA LEU A 238 -9.59 -11.50 27.40
C LEU A 238 -11.11 -11.31 27.52
N GLY A 239 -11.82 -11.13 26.41
CA GLY A 239 -13.25 -10.82 26.39
C GLY A 239 -13.59 -9.40 26.91
N VAL A 240 -12.61 -8.48 26.89
CA VAL A 240 -12.78 -7.10 27.41
C VAL A 240 -13.34 -6.18 26.31
N ALA A 241 -12.78 -6.24 25.09
CA ALA A 241 -13.24 -5.51 23.92
C ALA A 241 -12.77 -6.21 22.65
N ALA A 242 -13.45 -6.00 21.51
CA ALA A 242 -13.03 -6.54 20.23
C ALA A 242 -11.79 -5.83 19.66
N SER A 243 -11.63 -4.55 19.97
CA SER A 243 -10.47 -3.71 19.61
C SER A 243 -10.47 -2.45 20.45
N ALA A 244 -9.36 -1.74 20.50
CA ALA A 244 -9.26 -0.43 21.16
C ALA A 244 -8.22 0.44 20.46
N THR A 245 -8.47 1.75 20.37
CA THR A 245 -7.49 2.73 19.98
C THR A 245 -6.49 2.99 21.12
N HIS A 246 -5.44 3.75 20.84
CA HIS A 246 -4.46 4.10 21.87
C HIS A 246 -5.10 4.88 23.03
N HIS A 247 -5.92 5.88 22.74
CA HIS A 247 -6.55 6.70 23.76
C HIS A 247 -7.57 5.94 24.63
N GLU A 248 -8.29 4.98 24.05
CA GLU A 248 -9.23 4.13 24.79
C GLU A 248 -8.55 3.23 25.83
N MET A 249 -7.25 2.92 25.64
CA MET A 249 -6.50 2.11 26.61
C MET A 249 -6.37 2.76 27.97
N SER A 250 -6.44 4.09 28.08
CA SER A 250 -6.45 4.79 29.36
C SER A 250 -7.50 4.26 30.36
N GLU A 251 -8.66 3.86 29.83
CA GLU A 251 -9.77 3.30 30.63
C GLU A 251 -9.77 1.77 30.65
N LEU A 252 -9.28 1.14 29.56
CA LEU A 252 -9.37 -0.30 29.39
C LEU A 252 -8.35 -1.07 30.21
N TYR A 253 -7.20 -0.50 30.57
CA TYR A 253 -6.23 -1.18 31.42
C TYR A 253 -6.79 -1.59 32.77
N ALA A 254 -7.68 -0.80 33.36
CA ALA A 254 -8.34 -1.13 34.61
C ALA A 254 -9.20 -2.41 34.53
N LYS A 255 -9.74 -2.71 33.33
CA LYS A 255 -10.55 -3.90 33.04
C LYS A 255 -9.67 -5.07 32.53
N ALA A 256 -8.69 -4.75 31.71
CA ALA A 256 -7.82 -5.74 31.08
C ALA A 256 -6.91 -6.45 32.09
N LEU A 257 -6.34 -5.74 33.07
CA LEU A 257 -5.43 -6.33 34.04
C LEU A 257 -6.09 -7.42 34.91
N PRO A 258 -7.29 -7.21 35.51
CA PRO A 258 -7.97 -8.27 36.22
C PRO A 258 -8.33 -9.47 35.33
N ALA A 259 -8.78 -9.24 34.11
CA ALA A 259 -9.11 -10.29 33.15
C ALA A 259 -7.85 -11.09 32.76
N TYR A 260 -6.73 -10.42 32.53
CA TYR A 260 -5.43 -11.06 32.23
C TYR A 260 -4.97 -11.95 33.38
N ILE A 261 -5.00 -11.45 34.62
CA ILE A 261 -4.59 -12.24 35.80
C ILE A 261 -5.51 -13.45 35.96
N ALA A 262 -6.84 -13.29 35.81
CA ALA A 262 -7.78 -14.39 35.89
C ALA A 262 -7.50 -15.48 34.84
N LYS A 263 -7.30 -15.07 33.57
CA LYS A 263 -6.95 -16.01 32.49
C LYS A 263 -5.61 -16.68 32.69
N GLY A 264 -4.61 -15.94 33.11
CA GLY A 264 -3.28 -16.50 33.39
C GLY A 264 -3.27 -17.53 34.53
N ILE A 265 -4.13 -17.35 35.54
CA ILE A 265 -4.34 -18.33 36.61
C ILE A 265 -5.11 -19.55 36.07
N GLU A 266 -6.19 -19.33 35.27
CA GLU A 266 -6.95 -20.40 34.61
C GLU A 266 -6.06 -21.32 33.78
N PHE A 267 -5.08 -20.76 33.07
CA PHE A 267 -4.11 -21.52 32.27
C PHE A 267 -2.86 -21.99 33.04
N GLU A 268 -2.85 -21.85 34.37
CA GLU A 268 -1.72 -22.24 35.22
C GLU A 268 -0.40 -21.51 34.88
N LEU A 269 -0.47 -20.36 34.19
CA LEU A 269 0.70 -19.54 33.83
C LEU A 269 1.06 -18.55 34.95
N LEU A 270 0.08 -18.15 35.77
CA LEU A 270 0.28 -17.16 36.84
C LEU A 270 -0.07 -17.74 38.21
N ASN A 271 0.66 -17.25 39.23
CA ASN A 271 0.41 -17.66 40.60
C ASN A 271 -0.96 -17.09 41.10
N PRO A 272 -1.84 -17.95 41.69
CA PRO A 272 -3.13 -17.52 42.23
C PRO A 272 -3.08 -16.37 43.24
N VAL A 273 -1.93 -16.22 43.95
CA VAL A 273 -1.74 -15.11 44.89
C VAL A 273 -1.92 -13.74 44.25
N LEU A 274 -1.70 -13.61 42.93
CA LEU A 274 -1.88 -12.36 42.22
C LEU A 274 -3.31 -11.84 42.26
N ALA A 275 -4.31 -12.72 42.39
CA ALA A 275 -5.71 -12.33 42.53
C ALA A 275 -6.03 -11.65 43.87
N SER A 276 -5.12 -11.72 44.87
CA SER A 276 -5.29 -11.07 46.17
C SER A 276 -4.96 -9.57 46.16
N PHE A 277 -4.33 -9.06 45.12
CA PHE A 277 -4.01 -7.63 44.97
C PHE A 277 -5.21 -6.84 44.49
N ASP A 278 -5.22 -5.52 44.74
CA ASP A 278 -6.19 -4.59 44.19
C ASP A 278 -5.88 -4.34 42.69
N LEU A 279 -6.34 -5.27 41.85
CA LEU A 279 -6.04 -5.28 40.41
C LEU A 279 -6.68 -4.10 39.68
N GLU A 280 -7.84 -3.59 40.14
CA GLU A 280 -8.46 -2.42 39.55
C GLU A 280 -7.61 -1.17 39.79
N LYS A 281 -7.16 -0.96 41.01
CA LYS A 281 -6.24 0.13 41.36
C LYS A 281 -4.93 0.04 40.59
N LEU A 282 -4.36 -1.16 40.47
CA LEU A 282 -3.13 -1.39 39.69
C LEU A 282 -3.36 -1.12 38.20
N GLY A 283 -4.50 -1.55 37.63
CA GLY A 283 -4.84 -1.29 36.24
C GLY A 283 -5.00 0.21 35.95
N LYS A 284 -5.62 0.96 36.86
CA LYS A 284 -5.72 2.43 36.76
C LYS A 284 -4.36 3.15 36.86
N ALA A 285 -3.37 2.52 37.47
CA ALA A 285 -2.02 3.09 37.58
C ALA A 285 -1.13 2.82 36.38
N ILE A 286 -1.57 1.99 35.43
CA ILE A 286 -0.83 1.74 34.17
C ILE A 286 -0.89 3.01 33.32
N ASN A 287 0.28 3.47 32.90
CA ASN A 287 0.40 4.63 32.01
C ASN A 287 0.42 4.15 30.55
N HIS A 288 -0.70 4.34 29.84
CA HIS A 288 -0.87 3.94 28.43
C HIS A 288 0.07 4.68 27.47
N GLU A 289 0.54 5.90 27.80
CA GLU A 289 1.50 6.63 26.98
C GLU A 289 2.82 5.88 26.78
N ARG A 290 3.15 4.95 27.66
CA ARG A 290 4.35 4.13 27.53
C ARG A 290 4.26 3.14 26.37
N ASP A 291 3.09 2.81 25.89
CA ASP A 291 2.90 1.94 24.73
C ASP A 291 3.48 2.56 23.47
N GLN A 292 3.59 3.90 23.42
CA GLN A 292 4.11 4.64 22.27
C GLN A 292 5.64 4.70 22.18
N GLN A 293 6.36 4.17 23.18
CA GLN A 293 7.83 4.25 23.26
C GLN A 293 8.55 3.17 22.44
N PHE A 294 7.84 2.17 21.94
CA PHE A 294 8.44 1.08 21.19
C PHE A 294 8.80 1.50 19.76
N THR A 295 9.97 1.01 19.31
CA THR A 295 10.28 0.97 17.87
C THR A 295 9.78 -0.33 17.26
N TYR A 296 9.58 -0.35 15.94
CA TYR A 296 9.01 -1.51 15.25
C TYR A 296 9.80 -2.81 15.53
N LEU A 297 11.13 -2.79 15.34
CA LEU A 297 11.95 -3.99 15.54
C LEU A 297 11.88 -4.51 16.98
N GLY A 298 11.88 -3.59 17.96
CA GLY A 298 11.76 -3.96 19.37
C GLY A 298 10.43 -4.63 19.68
N LEU A 299 9.31 -4.00 19.28
CA LEU A 299 7.98 -4.54 19.51
C LEU A 299 7.73 -5.85 18.75
N GLN A 300 8.14 -5.92 17.48
CA GLN A 300 8.00 -7.14 16.67
C GLN A 300 8.77 -8.30 17.31
N THR A 301 9.97 -8.04 17.84
CA THR A 301 10.75 -9.08 18.53
C THR A 301 10.06 -9.57 19.81
N LEU A 302 9.44 -8.65 20.56
CA LEU A 302 8.68 -9.03 21.77
C LEU A 302 7.45 -9.86 21.38
N TYR A 303 6.72 -9.44 20.35
CA TYR A 303 5.54 -10.14 19.87
C TYR A 303 5.86 -11.55 19.36
N ASP A 304 6.91 -11.69 18.54
CA ASP A 304 7.26 -12.98 17.93
C ASP A 304 7.87 -13.99 18.91
N ARG A 305 8.44 -13.54 20.01
CA ARG A 305 9.30 -14.40 20.84
C ARG A 305 8.97 -14.44 22.33
N TYR A 306 8.30 -13.41 22.85
CA TYR A 306 8.17 -13.22 24.29
C TYR A 306 6.74 -13.06 24.78
N PHE A 307 5.82 -12.63 23.95
CA PHE A 307 4.40 -12.60 24.32
C PHE A 307 3.82 -14.02 24.23
N ILE A 308 3.11 -14.41 25.28
CA ILE A 308 2.51 -15.73 25.45
C ILE A 308 0.99 -15.59 25.38
#